data_ffce933f8122d39e2f8d56d7e2e69065
#
_entry.id   ffce933f8122d39e2f8d56d7e2e69065
#
_cell.length_a   1.000
_cell.length_b   1.000
_cell.length_c   1.000
_cell.angle_alpha   90.00
_cell.angle_beta   90.00
_cell.angle_gamma   90.00
#
_symmetry.space_group_name_H-M   'P 1'
#
loop_
_entity.id
_entity.type
_entity.pdbx_description
1 polymer ?
#
loop_
_entity_poly.entity_id
_entity_poly.type
_entity_poly.pdbx_seq_one_letter_code
_entity_poly.pdbx_strand_id
1 'polypeptide(L)'
;EIGSLGVTGMQSAAFDTFMSDLCEGQGVQRKTCYEHSFCLSADVTAAYDPNFAEAYEPRNSAYINYGVCISKYTGARGKSGASDASAELVGYVRRTFAEAGVIWQLAELGKTDQGGGGTVACYMANRNIDTIDAGVPVLSMHAPFETTAKLDCYMAYKGMLALYQH
;
A
#
# COMPACT_ATOMS: atom_id res chain seq x y z
N GLU A 1 -10.06 2.20 -7.98
CA GLU A 1 -11.34 1.50 -7.81
C GLU A 1 -11.71 0.64 -9.02
N ILE A 2 -11.42 1.08 -10.22
CA ILE A 2 -11.75 0.35 -11.45
C ILE A 2 -10.63 -0.56 -11.97
N GLY A 3 -9.81 -1.11 -11.07
CA GLY A 3 -8.75 -2.06 -11.40
C GLY A 3 -7.58 -1.47 -12.18
N SER A 4 -7.34 -0.17 -12.05
CA SER A 4 -6.24 0.55 -12.72
C SER A 4 -6.26 0.48 -14.25
N LEU A 5 -7.44 0.31 -14.83
CA LEU A 5 -7.67 0.30 -16.27
C LEU A 5 -7.77 1.72 -16.85
N GLY A 6 -7.61 1.82 -18.18
CA GLY A 6 -7.69 3.10 -18.90
C GLY A 6 -6.42 3.93 -18.81
N VAL A 7 -6.40 5.07 -19.52
CA VAL A 7 -5.21 5.93 -19.64
C VAL A 7 -4.75 6.50 -18.30
N THR A 8 -5.69 6.76 -17.39
CA THR A 8 -5.40 7.30 -16.05
C THR A 8 -5.02 6.23 -15.02
N GLY A 9 -5.16 4.95 -15.36
CA GLY A 9 -4.84 3.84 -14.47
C GLY A 9 -3.38 3.41 -14.56
N MET A 10 -2.87 2.77 -13.52
CA MET A 10 -1.47 2.35 -13.43
C MET A 10 -1.10 1.20 -14.40
N GLN A 11 -2.07 0.58 -15.05
CA GLN A 11 -1.82 -0.39 -16.13
C GLN A 11 -1.51 0.29 -17.49
N SER A 12 -1.78 1.57 -17.63
CA SER A 12 -1.48 2.31 -18.86
C SER A 12 0.02 2.60 -18.99
N ALA A 13 0.44 2.93 -20.20
CA ALA A 13 1.82 3.39 -20.46
C ALA A 13 2.07 4.85 -20.03
N ALA A 14 1.06 5.58 -19.57
CA ALA A 14 1.17 7.00 -19.26
C ALA A 14 2.23 7.30 -18.19
N PHE A 15 2.27 6.49 -17.12
CA PHE A 15 3.31 6.62 -16.09
C PHE A 15 4.71 6.38 -16.66
N ASP A 16 4.88 5.32 -17.45
CA ASP A 16 6.18 4.98 -18.06
C ASP A 16 6.64 6.04 -19.05
N THR A 17 5.72 6.65 -19.81
CA THR A 17 6.02 7.77 -20.71
C THR A 17 6.49 8.99 -19.92
N PHE A 18 5.71 9.40 -18.91
CA PHE A 18 6.08 10.51 -18.03
C PHE A 18 7.46 10.31 -17.38
N MET A 19 7.72 9.12 -16.85
CA MET A 19 9.01 8.81 -16.23
C MET A 19 10.15 8.76 -17.24
N SER A 20 9.89 8.37 -18.50
CA SER A 20 10.90 8.42 -19.55
C SER A 20 11.30 9.87 -19.86
N ASP A 21 10.33 10.76 -20.03
CA ASP A 21 10.58 12.17 -20.31
C ASP A 21 11.35 12.84 -19.16
N LEU A 22 10.95 12.52 -17.91
CA LEU A 22 11.63 13.04 -16.71
C LEU A 22 13.08 12.56 -16.63
N CYS A 23 13.31 11.27 -16.84
CA CYS A 23 14.65 10.67 -16.81
C CYS A 23 15.55 11.18 -17.93
N GLU A 24 15.01 11.34 -19.14
CA GLU A 24 15.73 11.90 -20.27
C GLU A 24 16.18 13.33 -19.98
N GLY A 25 15.31 14.15 -19.42
CA GLY A 25 15.64 15.51 -18.97
C GLY A 25 16.76 15.58 -17.91
N GLN A 26 16.99 14.49 -17.18
CA GLN A 26 18.05 14.37 -16.16
C GLN A 26 19.26 13.56 -16.66
N GLY A 27 19.27 13.07 -17.90
CA GLY A 27 20.33 12.23 -18.44
C GLY A 27 20.44 10.85 -17.77
N VAL A 28 19.36 10.33 -17.21
CA VAL A 28 19.30 9.04 -16.50
C VAL A 28 18.46 8.04 -17.30
N GLN A 29 18.87 6.78 -17.31
CA GLN A 29 18.05 5.73 -17.89
C GLN A 29 16.87 5.40 -16.96
N ARG A 30 15.64 5.36 -17.50
CA ARG A 30 14.42 5.02 -16.73
C ARG A 30 14.55 3.72 -15.94
N LYS A 31 15.14 2.66 -16.52
CA LYS A 31 15.32 1.39 -15.83
C LYS A 31 16.17 1.55 -14.56
N THR A 32 17.25 2.33 -14.64
CA THR A 32 18.13 2.61 -13.50
C THR A 32 17.40 3.42 -12.43
N CYS A 33 16.60 4.41 -12.86
CA CYS A 33 15.72 5.15 -11.96
C CYS A 33 14.78 4.21 -11.20
N TYR A 34 14.11 3.29 -11.90
CA TYR A 34 13.18 2.35 -11.27
C TYR A 34 13.87 1.40 -10.29
N GLU A 35 15.02 0.83 -10.65
CA GLU A 35 15.82 -0.06 -9.79
C GLU A 35 16.31 0.60 -8.50
N HIS A 36 16.45 1.92 -8.50
CA HIS A 36 16.86 2.71 -7.34
C HIS A 36 15.71 3.47 -6.67
N SER A 37 14.48 3.15 -7.03
CA SER A 37 13.29 3.76 -6.45
C SER A 37 12.55 2.78 -5.56
N PHE A 38 11.83 3.30 -4.58
CA PHE A 38 10.79 2.53 -3.91
C PHE A 38 9.46 3.28 -3.99
N CYS A 39 8.38 2.53 -3.85
CA CYS A 39 7.01 3.06 -3.84
C CYS A 39 6.31 2.69 -2.54
N LEU A 40 5.78 3.69 -1.86
CA LEU A 40 4.78 3.49 -0.83
C LEU A 40 3.40 3.58 -1.48
N SER A 41 2.72 2.45 -1.58
CA SER A 41 1.32 2.39 -2.03
C SER A 41 0.43 2.72 -0.84
N ALA A 42 -0.10 3.95 -0.82
CA ALA A 42 -0.87 4.47 0.31
C ALA A 42 -2.37 4.16 0.16
N ASP A 43 -2.70 3.00 -0.35
CA ASP A 43 -4.07 2.54 -0.46
C ASP A 43 -4.64 2.19 0.92
N VAL A 44 -5.95 2.34 1.08
CA VAL A 44 -6.65 1.96 2.31
C VAL A 44 -6.70 0.43 2.45
N THR A 45 -6.85 -0.05 3.68
CA THR A 45 -7.06 -1.46 3.97
C THR A 45 -8.34 -1.67 4.76
N ALA A 46 -8.99 -2.82 4.62
CA ALA A 46 -10.21 -3.10 5.37
C ALA A 46 -9.87 -3.33 6.84
N ALA A 47 -10.49 -2.52 7.71
CA ALA A 47 -10.44 -2.74 9.15
C ALA A 47 -11.40 -3.85 9.56
N TYR A 48 -11.03 -4.58 10.63
CA TYR A 48 -11.89 -5.60 11.22
C TYR A 48 -13.24 -5.01 11.63
N ASP A 49 -14.31 -5.58 11.10
CA ASP A 49 -15.68 -5.22 11.45
C ASP A 49 -16.32 -6.36 12.25
N PRO A 50 -16.66 -6.14 13.54
CA PRO A 50 -17.27 -7.17 14.38
C PRO A 50 -18.68 -7.57 13.92
N ASN A 51 -19.36 -6.74 13.09
CA ASN A 51 -20.66 -7.10 12.54
C ASN A 51 -20.56 -8.12 11.40
N PHE A 52 -19.36 -8.27 10.81
CA PHE A 52 -19.07 -9.18 9.72
C PHE A 52 -17.81 -10.00 10.00
N ALA A 53 -17.66 -10.46 11.22
CA ALA A 53 -16.45 -11.14 11.73
C ALA A 53 -16.03 -12.35 10.87
N GLU A 54 -16.97 -13.01 10.22
CA GLU A 54 -16.72 -14.15 9.34
C GLU A 54 -15.97 -13.80 8.06
N ALA A 55 -15.93 -12.51 7.67
CA ALA A 55 -15.17 -12.03 6.51
C ALA A 55 -13.69 -11.80 6.79
N TYR A 56 -13.27 -11.93 8.05
CA TYR A 56 -11.92 -11.55 8.49
C TYR A 56 -11.20 -12.70 9.19
N GLU A 57 -9.86 -12.59 9.21
CA GLU A 57 -9.00 -13.32 10.13
C GLU A 57 -8.59 -12.36 11.27
N PRO A 58 -9.18 -12.46 12.46
CA PRO A 58 -8.96 -11.46 13.52
C PRO A 58 -7.50 -11.24 13.91
N ARG A 59 -6.66 -12.28 13.79
CA ARG A 59 -5.24 -12.21 14.16
C ARG A 59 -4.37 -11.56 13.09
N ASN A 60 -4.94 -11.29 11.92
CA ASN A 60 -4.22 -10.75 10.77
C ASN A 60 -4.96 -9.58 10.11
N SER A 61 -5.94 -9.01 10.81
CA SER A 61 -6.72 -7.86 10.32
C SER A 61 -6.22 -6.55 10.92
N ALA A 62 -6.37 -5.48 10.16
CA ALA A 62 -6.16 -4.13 10.69
C ALA A 62 -7.31 -3.70 11.59
N TYR A 63 -7.02 -2.83 12.54
CA TYR A 63 -8.01 -2.22 13.42
C TYR A 63 -7.94 -0.70 13.32
N ILE A 64 -9.10 -0.04 13.34
CA ILE A 64 -9.14 1.43 13.42
C ILE A 64 -8.57 1.90 14.77
N ASN A 65 -7.94 3.08 14.80
CA ASN A 65 -7.22 3.65 15.94
C ASN A 65 -5.91 2.94 16.33
N TYR A 66 -5.40 2.07 15.49
CA TYR A 66 -4.11 1.40 15.70
C TYR A 66 -3.00 1.92 14.78
N GLY A 67 -3.25 3.04 14.13
CA GLY A 67 -2.28 3.69 13.24
C GLY A 67 -2.32 3.16 11.81
N VAL A 68 -1.32 3.58 11.03
CA VAL A 68 -1.19 3.18 9.63
C VAL A 68 -0.93 1.68 9.52
N CYS A 69 -1.61 1.02 8.60
CA CYS A 69 -1.43 -0.41 8.36
C CYS A 69 -0.39 -0.65 7.27
N ILE A 70 0.66 -1.37 7.60
CA ILE A 70 1.64 -1.89 6.65
C ILE A 70 1.17 -3.28 6.23
N SER A 71 1.00 -3.50 4.92
CA SER A 71 0.71 -4.82 4.36
C SER A 71 1.93 -5.29 3.57
N LYS A 72 2.55 -6.38 4.04
CA LYS A 72 3.72 -6.95 3.38
C LYS A 72 3.37 -7.54 2.02
N TYR A 73 2.18 -8.11 1.90
CA TYR A 73 1.66 -8.66 0.67
C TYR A 73 0.18 -8.31 0.51
N THR A 74 -0.27 -8.23 -0.73
CA THR A 74 -1.67 -8.02 -1.09
C THR A 74 -2.08 -9.08 -2.11
N GLY A 75 -3.37 -9.22 -2.35
CA GLY A 75 -3.89 -10.16 -3.31
C GLY A 75 -5.20 -10.78 -2.85
N ALA A 76 -5.91 -11.43 -3.75
CA ALA A 76 -7.19 -12.05 -3.48
C ALA A 76 -7.08 -13.58 -3.52
N ARG A 77 -7.94 -14.27 -2.78
CA ARG A 77 -8.16 -15.73 -2.87
C ARG A 77 -6.86 -16.53 -3.03
N GLY A 78 -6.06 -16.63 -2.01
CA GLY A 78 -4.76 -17.30 -2.05
C GLY A 78 -3.68 -16.48 -2.76
N LYS A 79 -3.80 -15.16 -2.73
CA LYS A 79 -2.81 -14.19 -3.23
C LYS A 79 -2.74 -14.09 -4.76
N SER A 80 -3.87 -14.30 -5.43
CA SER A 80 -3.98 -14.01 -6.86
C SER A 80 -3.82 -12.52 -7.13
N GLY A 81 -3.00 -12.15 -8.12
CA GLY A 81 -2.69 -10.74 -8.42
C GLY A 81 -1.96 -10.02 -7.29
N ALA A 82 -1.21 -10.76 -6.50
CA ALA A 82 -0.51 -10.26 -5.33
C ALA A 82 0.72 -9.42 -5.67
N SER A 83 1.03 -8.50 -4.76
CA SER A 83 2.36 -7.92 -4.58
C SER A 83 2.93 -8.39 -3.24
N ASP A 84 4.24 -8.60 -3.17
CA ASP A 84 4.95 -9.02 -1.96
C ASP A 84 6.18 -8.15 -1.77
N ALA A 85 6.13 -7.27 -0.76
CA ALA A 85 7.24 -6.36 -0.46
C ALA A 85 8.50 -7.11 -0.03
N SER A 86 9.68 -6.62 -0.42
CA SER A 86 10.95 -7.16 0.06
C SER A 86 11.08 -7.03 1.58
N ALA A 87 11.81 -7.94 2.21
CA ALA A 87 12.07 -7.87 3.65
C ALA A 87 12.87 -6.61 4.02
N GLU A 88 13.75 -6.19 3.13
CA GLU A 88 14.58 -4.99 3.25
C GLU A 88 13.72 -3.73 3.31
N LEU A 89 12.76 -3.58 2.38
CA LEU A 89 11.85 -2.44 2.36
C LEU A 89 10.92 -2.45 3.59
N VAL A 90 10.38 -3.61 3.97
CA VAL A 90 9.60 -3.74 5.21
C VAL A 90 10.43 -3.28 6.41
N GLY A 91 11.66 -3.72 6.51
CA GLY A 91 12.59 -3.32 7.58
C GLY A 91 12.88 -1.83 7.58
N TYR A 92 13.11 -1.24 6.40
CA TYR A 92 13.33 0.19 6.24
C TYR A 92 12.11 1.01 6.72
N VAL A 93 10.93 0.72 6.20
CA VAL A 93 9.70 1.45 6.57
C VAL A 93 9.40 1.35 8.06
N ARG A 94 9.55 0.15 8.65
CA ARG A 94 9.33 -0.06 10.09
C ARG A 94 10.29 0.77 10.94
N ARG A 95 11.57 0.83 10.59
CA ARG A 95 12.55 1.65 11.32
C ARG A 95 12.22 3.13 11.22
N THR A 96 11.98 3.62 9.99
CA THR A 96 11.62 5.02 9.75
C THR A 96 10.37 5.43 10.54
N PHE A 97 9.35 4.57 10.55
CA PHE A 97 8.12 4.84 11.33
C PHE A 97 8.38 4.85 12.83
N ALA A 98 9.18 3.91 13.33
CA ALA A 98 9.51 3.85 14.76
C ALA A 98 10.32 5.10 15.21
N GLU A 99 11.31 5.50 14.44
CA GLU A 99 12.14 6.68 14.71
C GLU A 99 11.33 7.98 14.66
N ALA A 100 10.38 8.08 13.76
CA ALA A 100 9.48 9.22 13.65
C ALA A 100 8.32 9.21 14.67
N GLY A 101 8.19 8.18 15.51
CA GLY A 101 7.08 8.04 16.45
C GLY A 101 5.72 7.88 15.73
N VAL A 102 5.70 7.21 14.60
CA VAL A 102 4.48 6.83 13.90
C VAL A 102 3.89 5.59 14.56
N ILE A 103 2.60 5.63 14.89
CA ILE A 103 1.86 4.45 15.32
C ILE A 103 1.49 3.67 14.06
N TRP A 104 1.83 2.38 14.04
CA TRP A 104 1.58 1.51 12.89
C TRP A 104 1.25 0.08 13.32
N GLN A 105 0.63 -0.65 12.45
CA GLN A 105 0.29 -2.06 12.61
C GLN A 105 0.64 -2.84 11.34
N LEU A 106 0.76 -4.16 11.48
CA LEU A 106 0.86 -5.09 10.34
C LEU A 106 -0.44 -5.86 10.21
N ALA A 107 -0.99 -5.91 9.02
CA ALA A 107 -2.16 -6.72 8.75
C ALA A 107 -2.29 -7.03 7.26
N GLU A 108 -3.13 -7.99 6.97
CA GLU A 108 -3.52 -8.37 5.64
C GLU A 108 -5.02 -8.18 5.43
N LEU A 109 -5.43 -8.12 4.18
CA LEU A 109 -6.81 -7.83 3.81
C LEU A 109 -7.65 -9.11 3.79
N GLY A 110 -8.71 -9.14 4.60
CA GLY A 110 -9.74 -10.17 4.59
C GLY A 110 -9.31 -11.51 5.19
N LYS A 111 -10.16 -12.49 5.00
CA LYS A 111 -9.96 -13.85 5.51
C LYS A 111 -8.94 -14.60 4.64
N THR A 112 -8.01 -15.29 5.29
CA THR A 112 -6.97 -16.09 4.62
C THR A 112 -7.57 -17.03 3.57
N ASP A 113 -7.01 -17.05 2.38
CA ASP A 113 -7.38 -17.85 1.22
C ASP A 113 -8.80 -17.61 0.65
N GLN A 114 -9.62 -16.80 1.29
CA GLN A 114 -11.00 -16.54 0.86
C GLN A 114 -11.24 -15.07 0.48
N GLY A 115 -10.67 -14.16 1.26
CA GLY A 115 -10.79 -12.73 1.06
C GLY A 115 -9.57 -12.11 0.40
N GLY A 116 -9.42 -10.83 0.61
CA GLY A 116 -8.30 -10.05 0.11
C GLY A 116 -8.62 -9.21 -1.11
N GLY A 117 -7.66 -8.45 -1.55
CA GLY A 117 -7.73 -7.60 -2.73
C GLY A 117 -6.33 -7.18 -3.17
N GLY A 118 -6.19 -6.85 -4.44
CA GLY A 118 -4.97 -6.25 -4.98
C GLY A 118 -5.02 -4.73 -4.89
N THR A 119 -3.85 -4.13 -4.82
CA THR A 119 -3.65 -2.68 -4.86
C THR A 119 -2.87 -2.29 -6.12
N VAL A 120 -2.63 -1.01 -6.31
CA VAL A 120 -1.76 -0.53 -7.40
C VAL A 120 -0.30 -0.98 -7.22
N ALA A 121 0.08 -1.45 -6.04
CA ALA A 121 1.43 -1.91 -5.71
C ALA A 121 1.98 -2.94 -6.70
N CYS A 122 1.17 -3.90 -7.14
CA CYS A 122 1.61 -4.92 -8.08
C CYS A 122 2.05 -4.33 -9.43
N TYR A 123 1.44 -3.24 -9.88
CA TYR A 123 1.80 -2.60 -11.14
C TYR A 123 3.13 -1.83 -11.04
N MET A 124 3.44 -1.29 -9.87
CA MET A 124 4.73 -0.65 -9.60
C MET A 124 5.83 -1.72 -9.43
N ALA A 125 5.55 -2.77 -8.69
CA ALA A 125 6.47 -3.90 -8.51
C ALA A 125 6.82 -4.58 -9.85
N ASN A 126 5.86 -4.73 -10.75
CA ASN A 126 6.09 -5.27 -12.10
C ASN A 126 7.02 -4.40 -12.97
N ARG A 127 7.27 -3.15 -12.56
CA ARG A 127 8.23 -2.24 -13.19
C ARG A 127 9.62 -2.28 -12.55
N ASN A 128 9.86 -3.24 -11.67
CA ASN A 128 11.11 -3.37 -10.90
C ASN A 128 11.33 -2.21 -9.91
N ILE A 129 10.23 -1.68 -9.34
CA ILE A 129 10.25 -0.70 -8.26
C ILE A 129 9.91 -1.46 -6.98
N ASP A 130 10.78 -1.40 -5.97
CA ASP A 130 10.50 -2.03 -4.68
C ASP A 130 9.28 -1.35 -4.03
N THR A 131 8.24 -2.12 -3.71
CA THR A 131 6.93 -1.54 -3.39
C THR A 131 6.33 -2.19 -2.15
N ILE A 132 5.74 -1.36 -1.30
CA ILE A 132 5.03 -1.79 -0.09
C ILE A 132 3.72 -1.01 0.05
N ASP A 133 2.68 -1.68 0.54
CA ASP A 133 1.44 -1.02 0.92
C ASP A 133 1.51 -0.52 2.37
N ALA A 134 1.14 0.73 2.58
CA ALA A 134 1.01 1.32 3.91
C ALA A 134 -0.11 2.37 3.90
N GLY A 135 -1.28 1.97 4.33
CA GLY A 135 -2.48 2.78 4.21
C GLY A 135 -3.32 2.86 5.49
N VAL A 136 -4.43 3.57 5.38
CA VAL A 136 -5.33 3.82 6.51
C VAL A 136 -6.36 2.70 6.61
N PRO A 137 -6.58 2.11 7.81
CA PRO A 137 -7.67 1.17 8.03
C PRO A 137 -9.03 1.85 7.86
N VAL A 138 -9.94 1.21 7.12
CA VAL A 138 -11.28 1.73 6.85
C VAL A 138 -12.35 0.66 7.11
N LEU A 139 -13.43 1.06 7.74
CA LEU A 139 -14.65 0.27 7.85
C LEU A 139 -15.58 0.58 6.69
N SER A 140 -16.37 -0.41 6.29
CA SER A 140 -17.36 -0.30 5.21
C SER A 140 -16.73 0.12 3.87
N MET A 141 -15.55 -0.44 3.55
CA MET A 141 -14.87 -0.20 2.27
C MET A 141 -15.83 -0.42 1.10
N HIS A 142 -15.81 0.51 0.13
CA HIS A 142 -16.70 0.55 -1.05
C HIS A 142 -18.18 0.82 -0.76
N ALA A 143 -18.55 1.13 0.48
CA ALA A 143 -19.90 1.57 0.81
C ALA A 143 -20.08 3.08 0.57
N PRO A 144 -21.33 3.58 0.53
CA PRO A 144 -21.61 5.02 0.42
C PRO A 144 -21.05 5.84 1.59
N PHE A 145 -20.85 5.21 2.75
CA PHE A 145 -20.22 5.81 3.93
C PHE A 145 -19.09 4.91 4.42
N GLU A 146 -17.88 5.34 4.18
CA GLU A 146 -16.68 4.71 4.71
C GLU A 146 -16.23 5.46 5.96
N THR A 147 -15.70 4.74 6.94
CA THR A 147 -15.30 5.31 8.22
C THR A 147 -13.86 4.96 8.54
N THR A 148 -13.06 5.98 8.89
CA THR A 148 -11.69 5.81 9.37
C THR A 148 -11.45 6.63 10.63
N ALA A 149 -10.41 6.29 11.39
CA ALA A 149 -10.03 7.06 12.56
C ALA A 149 -9.12 8.24 12.16
N LYS A 150 -9.38 9.40 12.75
CA LYS A 150 -8.53 10.60 12.54
C LYS A 150 -7.07 10.36 12.94
N LEU A 151 -6.86 9.54 13.98
CA LEU A 151 -5.52 9.15 14.40
C LEU A 151 -4.77 8.43 13.27
N ASP A 152 -5.42 7.47 12.62
CA ASP A 152 -4.81 6.67 11.55
C ASP A 152 -4.43 7.55 10.35
N CYS A 153 -5.32 8.50 9.98
CA CYS A 153 -5.01 9.49 8.95
C CYS A 153 -3.81 10.37 9.32
N TYR A 154 -3.75 10.80 10.58
CA TYR A 154 -2.61 11.59 11.06
C TYR A 154 -1.31 10.80 11.09
N MET A 155 -1.36 9.52 11.47
CA MET A 155 -0.20 8.64 11.45
C MET A 155 0.26 8.32 10.03
N ALA A 156 -0.66 8.18 9.07
CA ALA A 156 -0.32 8.04 7.66
C ALA A 156 0.41 9.29 7.14
N TYR A 157 -0.10 10.48 7.45
CA TYR A 157 0.60 11.74 7.14
C TYR A 157 2.02 11.78 7.72
N LYS A 158 2.16 11.48 9.02
CA LYS A 158 3.48 11.44 9.67
C LYS A 158 4.42 10.43 9.03
N GLY A 159 3.90 9.26 8.70
CA GLY A 159 4.68 8.20 8.06
C GLY A 159 5.19 8.61 6.68
N MET A 160 4.33 9.20 5.86
CA MET A 160 4.74 9.74 4.56
C MET A 160 5.78 10.84 4.70
N LEU A 161 5.56 11.80 5.61
CA LEU A 161 6.53 12.87 5.86
C LEU A 161 7.89 12.31 6.28
N ALA A 162 7.91 11.32 7.17
CA ALA A 162 9.14 10.68 7.61
C ALA A 162 9.89 10.02 6.44
N LEU A 163 9.20 9.32 5.55
CA LEU A 163 9.81 8.68 4.38
C LEU A 163 10.36 9.68 3.35
N TYR A 164 9.75 10.87 3.23
CA TYR A 164 10.27 11.94 2.37
C TYR A 164 11.48 12.67 2.96
N GLN A 165 11.71 12.57 4.25
CA GLN A 165 12.81 13.24 4.94
C GLN A 165 14.04 12.34 5.12
N HIS A 166 13.93 11.06 4.88
CA HIS A 166 15.00 10.05 4.90
C HIS A 166 15.56 9.78 3.49
#